data_e67c31f6b57668aa8511ef80c26dc343
#
_entry.id   e67c31f6b57668aa8511ef80c26dc343
#
_cell.length_a   1.000
_cell.length_b   1.000
_cell.length_c   1.000
_cell.angle_alpha   90.00
_cell.angle_beta   90.00
_cell.angle_gamma   90.00
#
_symmetry.space_group_name_H-M   'P 1'
#
loop_
_entity.id
_entity.type
_entity.pdbx_description
1 polymer ?
#
loop_
_entity_poly.entity_id
_entity_poly.type
_entity_poly.pdbx_seq_one_letter_code
_entity_poly.pdbx_strand_id
1 'polypeptide(L)'
;MNESLIILNIVYALTFIALAIREVLWLRTTLTAAQVSLFTYHYFYANNNSAAFWTAIFVFVNTYNIIKILLERRPKIIPDEIRDLYEGIFRNLSTSEFLYFWNMGTIKSVTDGYFIHSGEKQNNLLLVLSGKAEVEVNGKPIASLERGSFIAEISFLTGEPASADVHARGEVIFISWNSD
;
A
#
# COMPACT_ATOMS: atom_id res chain seq x y z
N MET A 1 -49.85 17.96 1.80
CA MET A 1 -48.74 17.91 0.81
C MET A 1 -48.55 16.43 0.48
N ASN A 2 -48.65 16.02 -0.76
CA ASN A 2 -48.63 14.60 -1.11
C ASN A 2 -47.26 14.00 -0.74
N GLU A 3 -47.27 12.88 -0.01
CA GLU A 3 -46.06 12.18 0.44
C GLU A 3 -45.07 11.90 -0.74
N SER A 4 -45.61 11.59 -1.92
CA SER A 4 -44.84 11.41 -3.15
C SER A 4 -44.03 12.65 -3.57
N LEU A 5 -44.57 13.85 -3.39
CA LEU A 5 -43.88 15.11 -3.71
C LEU A 5 -42.76 15.39 -2.72
N ILE A 6 -42.92 15.01 -1.45
CA ILE A 6 -41.88 15.16 -0.42
C ILE A 6 -40.70 14.26 -0.78
N ILE A 7 -40.95 12.99 -1.08
CA ILE A 7 -39.88 12.04 -1.46
C ILE A 7 -39.12 12.55 -2.70
N LEU A 8 -39.83 13.04 -3.73
CA LEU A 8 -39.19 13.54 -4.94
C LEU A 8 -38.28 14.76 -4.65
N ASN A 9 -38.74 15.69 -3.83
CA ASN A 9 -37.92 16.85 -3.41
C ASN A 9 -36.68 16.45 -2.62
N ILE A 10 -36.77 15.44 -1.75
CA ILE A 10 -35.63 14.88 -1.03
C ILE A 10 -34.61 14.30 -2.00
N VAL A 11 -35.06 13.55 -3.01
CA VAL A 11 -34.16 12.99 -4.05
C VAL A 11 -33.39 14.09 -4.79
N TYR A 12 -34.10 15.14 -5.22
CA TYR A 12 -33.44 16.25 -5.93
C TYR A 12 -32.46 17.00 -5.03
N ALA A 13 -32.79 17.24 -3.76
CA ALA A 13 -31.90 17.88 -2.80
C ALA A 13 -30.64 17.03 -2.54
N LEU A 14 -30.78 15.73 -2.32
CA LEU A 14 -29.67 14.81 -2.15
C LEU A 14 -28.77 14.73 -3.40
N THR A 15 -29.36 14.70 -4.59
CA THR A 15 -28.61 14.70 -5.85
C THR A 15 -27.83 16.00 -6.03
N PHE A 16 -28.43 17.15 -5.71
CA PHE A 16 -27.75 18.45 -5.75
C PHE A 16 -26.59 18.52 -4.78
N ILE A 17 -26.77 18.06 -3.54
CA ILE A 17 -25.73 17.99 -2.52
C ILE A 17 -24.60 17.06 -3.00
N ALA A 18 -24.94 15.91 -3.57
CA ALA A 18 -23.93 14.98 -4.10
C ALA A 18 -23.00 15.62 -5.13
N LEU A 19 -23.52 16.48 -6.02
CA LEU A 19 -22.72 17.17 -7.03
C LEU A 19 -21.72 18.18 -6.42
N ALA A 20 -21.97 18.68 -5.21
CA ALA A 20 -21.09 19.61 -4.49
C ALA A 20 -19.97 18.90 -3.72
N ILE A 21 -20.06 17.57 -3.53
CA ILE A 21 -19.10 16.80 -2.73
C ILE A 21 -17.87 16.44 -3.56
N ARG A 22 -16.69 16.87 -3.10
CA ARG A 22 -15.40 16.58 -3.76
C ARG A 22 -14.85 15.20 -3.42
N GLU A 23 -15.25 14.63 -2.29
CA GLU A 23 -14.77 13.35 -1.79
C GLU A 23 -15.61 12.18 -2.31
N VAL A 24 -14.96 11.23 -3.01
CA VAL A 24 -15.63 10.14 -3.74
C VAL A 24 -16.51 9.26 -2.84
N LEU A 25 -16.09 8.99 -1.60
CA LEU A 25 -16.87 8.16 -0.67
C LEU A 25 -18.19 8.84 -0.30
N TRP A 26 -18.14 10.11 0.10
CA TRP A 26 -19.32 10.88 0.46
C TRP A 26 -20.26 11.10 -0.73
N LEU A 27 -19.70 11.38 -1.91
CA LEU A 27 -20.47 11.47 -3.14
C LEU A 27 -21.28 10.19 -3.41
N ARG A 28 -20.61 9.01 -3.34
CA ARG A 28 -21.29 7.73 -3.57
C ARG A 28 -22.33 7.42 -2.48
N THR A 29 -22.06 7.74 -1.24
CA THR A 29 -22.99 7.53 -0.12
C THR A 29 -24.24 8.37 -0.31
N THR A 30 -24.10 9.66 -0.66
CA THR A 30 -25.23 10.57 -0.90
C THR A 30 -26.05 10.15 -2.13
N LEU A 31 -25.38 9.75 -3.22
CA LEU A 31 -26.06 9.22 -4.40
C LEU A 31 -26.82 7.93 -4.09
N THR A 32 -26.25 7.03 -3.29
CA THR A 32 -26.93 5.80 -2.88
C THR A 32 -28.19 6.11 -2.07
N ALA A 33 -28.13 7.06 -1.14
CA ALA A 33 -29.30 7.50 -0.38
C ALA A 33 -30.40 8.09 -1.29
N ALA A 34 -30.01 8.92 -2.28
CA ALA A 34 -30.96 9.45 -3.28
C ALA A 34 -31.60 8.32 -4.09
N GLN A 35 -30.83 7.33 -4.54
CA GLN A 35 -31.33 6.21 -5.35
C GLN A 35 -32.24 5.26 -4.52
N VAL A 36 -31.96 5.04 -3.24
CA VAL A 36 -32.85 4.29 -2.35
C VAL A 36 -34.19 5.01 -2.19
N SER A 37 -34.17 6.33 -2.01
CA SER A 37 -35.40 7.14 -1.93
C SER A 37 -36.18 7.10 -3.26
N LEU A 38 -35.48 7.16 -4.39
CA LEU A 38 -36.10 7.08 -5.73
C LEU A 38 -36.67 5.68 -6.01
N PHE A 39 -35.99 4.61 -5.59
CA PHE A 39 -36.51 3.25 -5.64
C PHE A 39 -37.82 3.11 -4.87
N THR A 40 -37.86 3.65 -3.62
CA THR A 40 -39.09 3.65 -2.80
C THR A 40 -40.24 4.37 -3.50
N TYR A 41 -39.96 5.54 -4.11
CA TYR A 41 -40.94 6.28 -4.88
C TYR A 41 -41.50 5.48 -6.07
N HIS A 42 -40.62 4.90 -6.89
CA HIS A 42 -41.02 4.15 -8.08
C HIS A 42 -41.80 2.89 -7.75
N TYR A 43 -41.39 2.16 -6.70
CA TYR A 43 -41.99 0.90 -6.31
C TYR A 43 -43.34 1.07 -5.59
N PHE A 44 -43.41 1.99 -4.62
CA PHE A 44 -44.62 2.11 -3.77
C PHE A 44 -45.63 3.16 -4.24
N TYR A 45 -45.18 4.21 -4.91
CA TYR A 45 -46.08 5.33 -5.27
C TYR A 45 -46.32 5.46 -6.76
N ALA A 46 -45.32 5.26 -7.59
CA ALA A 46 -45.47 5.42 -9.05
C ALA A 46 -45.87 4.12 -9.76
N ASN A 47 -45.78 2.98 -9.08
CA ASN A 47 -46.05 1.64 -9.64
C ASN A 47 -45.24 1.37 -10.95
N ASN A 48 -44.04 1.93 -11.04
CA ASN A 48 -43.17 1.85 -12.22
C ASN A 48 -42.05 0.84 -11.99
N ASN A 49 -42.33 -0.44 -12.29
CA ASN A 49 -41.40 -1.54 -12.05
C ASN A 49 -40.12 -1.41 -12.89
N SER A 50 -40.16 -0.83 -14.08
CA SER A 50 -38.97 -0.66 -14.91
C SER A 50 -38.01 0.35 -14.27
N ALA A 51 -38.50 1.50 -13.81
CA ALA A 51 -37.68 2.49 -13.14
C ALA A 51 -37.16 1.97 -11.77
N ALA A 52 -38.00 1.24 -11.02
CA ALA A 52 -37.59 0.59 -9.79
C ALA A 52 -36.45 -0.41 -10.00
N PHE A 53 -36.50 -1.22 -11.05
CA PHE A 53 -35.45 -2.16 -11.40
C PHE A 53 -34.12 -1.45 -11.68
N TRP A 54 -34.09 -0.40 -12.47
CA TRP A 54 -32.87 0.34 -12.77
C TRP A 54 -32.28 1.05 -11.54
N THR A 55 -33.16 1.65 -10.71
CA THR A 55 -32.68 2.28 -9.46
C THR A 55 -32.09 1.25 -8.49
N ALA A 56 -32.63 0.03 -8.43
CA ALA A 56 -32.05 -1.06 -7.63
C ALA A 56 -30.64 -1.43 -8.12
N ILE A 57 -30.43 -1.51 -9.44
CA ILE A 57 -29.10 -1.75 -10.01
C ILE A 57 -28.13 -0.63 -9.61
N PHE A 58 -28.54 0.64 -9.69
CA PHE A 58 -27.70 1.76 -9.27
C PHE A 58 -27.32 1.69 -7.79
N VAL A 59 -28.24 1.34 -6.90
CA VAL A 59 -27.97 1.12 -5.47
C VAL A 59 -26.94 0.02 -5.29
N PHE A 60 -27.12 -1.11 -5.98
CA PHE A 60 -26.18 -2.23 -5.88
C PHE A 60 -24.76 -1.85 -6.31
N VAL A 61 -24.63 -1.23 -7.49
CA VAL A 61 -23.32 -0.82 -8.03
C VAL A 61 -22.62 0.20 -7.11
N ASN A 62 -23.35 1.19 -6.60
CA ASN A 62 -22.77 2.18 -5.69
C ASN A 62 -22.40 1.56 -4.33
N THR A 63 -23.22 0.67 -3.78
CA THR A 63 -22.92 -0.06 -2.54
C THR A 63 -21.66 -0.90 -2.70
N TYR A 64 -21.52 -1.64 -3.80
CA TYR A 64 -20.30 -2.40 -4.11
C TYR A 64 -19.05 -1.49 -4.13
N ASN A 65 -19.12 -0.35 -4.80
CA ASN A 65 -18.01 0.60 -4.85
C ASN A 65 -17.69 1.23 -3.49
N ILE A 66 -18.71 1.52 -2.66
CA ILE A 66 -18.50 2.01 -1.29
C ILE A 66 -17.75 0.97 -0.47
N ILE A 67 -18.18 -0.30 -0.51
CA ILE A 67 -17.52 -1.40 0.20
C ILE A 67 -16.06 -1.53 -0.28
N LYS A 68 -15.81 -1.48 -1.58
CA LYS A 68 -14.46 -1.54 -2.15
C LYS A 68 -13.57 -0.41 -1.61
N ILE A 69 -14.05 0.84 -1.63
CA ILE A 69 -13.31 2.00 -1.10
C ILE A 69 -13.01 1.82 0.39
N LEU A 70 -13.99 1.35 1.18
CA LEU A 70 -13.80 1.12 2.63
C LEU A 70 -12.79 0.02 2.91
N LEU A 71 -12.77 -1.05 2.12
CA LEU A 71 -11.78 -2.13 2.24
C LEU A 71 -10.37 -1.65 1.86
N GLU A 72 -10.24 -0.83 0.81
CA GLU A 72 -8.98 -0.24 0.39
C GLU A 72 -8.43 0.77 1.42
N ARG A 73 -9.30 1.47 2.14
CA ARG A 73 -8.93 2.44 3.20
C ARG A 73 -8.60 1.78 4.55
N ARG A 74 -8.76 0.47 4.70
CA ARG A 74 -8.38 -0.20 5.95
C ARG A 74 -6.89 -0.02 6.22
N PRO A 75 -6.50 0.48 7.41
CA PRO A 75 -5.09 0.58 7.76
C PRO A 75 -4.48 -0.82 7.74
N LYS A 76 -3.46 -1.00 6.93
CA LYS A 76 -2.66 -2.23 6.96
C LYS A 76 -1.78 -2.17 8.21
N ILE A 77 -1.82 -3.22 9.01
CA ILE A 77 -1.00 -3.33 10.23
C ILE A 77 0.39 -3.83 9.81
N ILE A 78 1.42 -3.11 10.24
CA ILE A 78 2.81 -3.54 10.06
C ILE A 78 3.11 -4.58 11.13
N PRO A 79 3.62 -5.78 10.77
CA PRO A 79 4.10 -6.77 11.74
C PRO A 79 5.14 -6.18 12.69
N ASP A 80 5.09 -6.61 13.95
CA ASP A 80 5.98 -6.08 15.00
C ASP A 80 7.46 -6.33 14.67
N GLU A 81 7.75 -7.45 13.97
CA GLU A 81 9.11 -7.86 13.60
C GLU A 81 9.82 -6.90 12.65
N ILE A 82 9.07 -6.07 11.91
CA ILE A 82 9.62 -5.14 10.90
C ILE A 82 9.24 -3.69 11.17
N ARG A 83 8.56 -3.43 12.30
CA ARG A 83 8.08 -2.08 12.64
C ARG A 83 9.24 -1.12 12.85
N ASP A 84 10.29 -1.56 13.52
CA ASP A 84 11.51 -0.78 13.76
C ASP A 84 12.19 -0.34 12.45
N LEU A 85 12.21 -1.24 11.45
CA LEU A 85 12.76 -0.93 10.12
C LEU A 85 11.87 0.10 9.39
N TYR A 86 10.54 -0.05 9.48
CA TYR A 86 9.62 0.93 8.92
C TYR A 86 9.82 2.31 9.53
N GLU A 87 9.80 2.41 10.87
CA GLU A 87 9.91 3.68 11.59
C GLU A 87 11.31 4.33 11.42
N GLY A 88 12.36 3.52 11.31
CA GLY A 88 13.74 3.99 11.18
C GLY A 88 14.12 4.39 9.75
N ILE A 89 13.75 3.58 8.76
CA ILE A 89 14.27 3.69 7.40
C ILE A 89 13.19 4.09 6.40
N PHE A 90 12.00 3.47 6.49
CA PHE A 90 10.95 3.58 5.47
C PHE A 90 9.77 4.48 5.87
N ARG A 91 9.91 5.32 6.90
CA ARG A 91 8.84 6.17 7.43
C ARG A 91 8.21 7.14 6.41
N ASN A 92 8.93 7.42 5.31
CA ASN A 92 8.44 8.30 4.24
C ASN A 92 7.46 7.57 3.29
N LEU A 93 7.40 6.25 3.34
CA LEU A 93 6.43 5.45 2.61
C LEU A 93 5.14 5.32 3.43
N SER A 94 3.99 5.30 2.75
CA SER A 94 2.77 4.87 3.41
C SER A 94 2.88 3.39 3.82
N THR A 95 2.11 2.98 4.82
CA THR A 95 2.07 1.58 5.28
C THR A 95 1.80 0.59 4.13
N SER A 96 0.95 0.98 3.17
CA SER A 96 0.62 0.13 2.01
C SER A 96 1.78 0.00 1.04
N GLU A 97 2.49 1.11 0.76
CA GLU A 97 3.67 1.12 -0.11
C GLU A 97 4.82 0.33 0.51
N PHE A 98 5.05 0.52 1.82
CA PHE A 98 6.07 -0.23 2.54
C PHE A 98 5.80 -1.74 2.50
N LEU A 99 4.59 -2.18 2.84
CA LEU A 99 4.25 -3.61 2.82
C LEU A 99 4.29 -4.20 1.40
N TYR A 100 3.93 -3.41 0.38
CA TYR A 100 4.07 -3.83 -1.01
C TYR A 100 5.54 -4.02 -1.38
N PHE A 101 6.38 -3.01 -1.09
CA PHE A 101 7.83 -3.08 -1.33
C PHE A 101 8.47 -4.23 -0.56
N TRP A 102 8.12 -4.40 0.72
CA TRP A 102 8.62 -5.48 1.57
C TRP A 102 8.34 -6.87 0.99
N ASN A 103 7.13 -7.08 0.52
CA ASN A 103 6.69 -8.37 -0.05
C ASN A 103 7.32 -8.69 -1.42
N MET A 104 7.93 -7.73 -2.11
CA MET A 104 8.72 -7.97 -3.31
C MET A 104 10.10 -8.52 -2.99
N GLY A 105 10.58 -8.34 -1.76
CA GLY A 105 11.87 -8.84 -1.32
C GLY A 105 11.86 -10.34 -1.01
N THR A 106 13.02 -10.96 -1.13
CA THR A 106 13.25 -12.36 -0.75
C THR A 106 14.20 -12.41 0.44
N ILE A 107 13.76 -13.04 1.53
CA ILE A 107 14.60 -13.24 2.73
C ILE A 107 15.57 -14.38 2.45
N LYS A 108 16.85 -14.13 2.71
CA LYS A 108 17.96 -15.08 2.53
C LYS A 108 18.85 -15.06 3.75
N SER A 109 19.67 -16.09 3.90
CA SER A 109 20.76 -16.14 4.89
C SER A 109 22.08 -16.53 4.25
N VAL A 110 23.17 -16.05 4.83
CA VAL A 110 24.53 -16.41 4.48
C VAL A 110 25.33 -16.58 5.76
N THR A 111 26.22 -17.56 5.81
CA THR A 111 27.09 -17.83 6.95
C THR A 111 28.55 -17.73 6.50
N ASP A 112 29.32 -16.84 7.12
CA ASP A 112 30.73 -16.60 6.85
C ASP A 112 31.08 -16.45 5.35
N GLY A 113 30.17 -15.81 4.57
CA GLY A 113 30.32 -15.59 3.13
C GLY A 113 30.42 -14.13 2.75
N TYR A 114 30.89 -13.88 1.53
CA TYR A 114 30.92 -12.53 0.97
C TYR A 114 29.57 -12.16 0.36
N PHE A 115 29.15 -10.92 0.56
CA PHE A 115 28.02 -10.32 -0.13
C PHE A 115 28.45 -9.70 -1.46
N ILE A 116 29.64 -9.07 -1.48
CA ILE A 116 30.21 -8.44 -2.64
C ILE A 116 31.72 -8.26 -2.44
N HIS A 117 32.50 -8.35 -3.51
CA HIS A 117 33.92 -7.98 -3.50
C HIS A 117 34.13 -6.57 -4.06
N SER A 118 35.18 -5.93 -3.60
CA SER A 118 35.65 -4.65 -4.15
C SER A 118 35.88 -4.78 -5.67
N GLY A 119 35.33 -3.84 -6.44
CA GLY A 119 35.38 -3.88 -7.91
C GLY A 119 34.19 -4.58 -8.58
N GLU A 120 33.35 -5.30 -7.84
CA GLU A 120 32.12 -5.93 -8.34
C GLU A 120 30.94 -4.96 -8.31
N LYS A 121 29.95 -5.21 -9.18
CA LYS A 121 28.71 -4.43 -9.21
C LYS A 121 27.61 -5.15 -8.47
N GLN A 122 26.88 -4.39 -7.66
CA GLN A 122 25.72 -4.92 -6.94
C GLN A 122 24.44 -4.74 -7.77
N ASN A 123 23.77 -5.87 -8.05
CA ASN A 123 22.54 -5.87 -8.84
C ASN A 123 21.25 -5.97 -8.00
N ASN A 124 21.39 -6.17 -6.70
CA ASN A 124 20.28 -6.31 -5.78
C ASN A 124 20.40 -5.29 -4.65
N LEU A 125 19.28 -4.74 -4.20
CA LEU A 125 19.25 -3.98 -2.98
C LEU A 125 19.19 -4.97 -1.80
N LEU A 126 20.13 -4.89 -0.88
CA LEU A 126 20.23 -5.79 0.27
C LEU A 126 20.11 -5.00 1.57
N LEU A 127 19.28 -5.50 2.51
CA LEU A 127 19.10 -4.91 3.84
C LEU A 127 19.28 -5.99 4.91
N VAL A 128 20.14 -5.74 5.89
CA VAL A 128 20.40 -6.65 7.00
C VAL A 128 19.19 -6.69 7.95
N LEU A 129 18.68 -7.89 8.23
CA LEU A 129 17.60 -8.14 9.18
C LEU A 129 18.09 -8.67 10.52
N SER A 130 19.18 -9.46 10.50
CA SER A 130 19.80 -10.02 11.72
C SER A 130 21.23 -10.43 11.43
N GLY A 131 22.08 -10.45 12.45
CA GLY A 131 23.48 -10.76 12.33
C GLY A 131 24.34 -9.52 12.07
N LYS A 132 25.59 -9.73 11.67
CA LYS A 132 26.60 -8.69 11.50
C LYS A 132 27.41 -8.94 10.25
N ALA A 133 27.50 -7.95 9.36
CA ALA A 133 28.41 -7.94 8.23
C ALA A 133 29.52 -6.91 8.45
N GLU A 134 30.72 -7.17 7.95
CA GLU A 134 31.84 -6.26 8.01
C GLU A 134 32.21 -5.74 6.63
N VAL A 135 32.51 -4.45 6.59
CA VAL A 135 33.06 -3.78 5.42
C VAL A 135 34.55 -3.72 5.55
N GLU A 136 35.29 -4.24 4.58
CA GLU A 136 36.74 -4.27 4.57
C GLU A 136 37.35 -3.53 3.39
N VAL A 137 38.40 -2.81 3.62
CA VAL A 137 39.25 -2.18 2.58
C VAL A 137 40.68 -2.64 2.79
N ASN A 138 41.26 -3.25 1.76
CA ASN A 138 42.61 -3.82 1.80
C ASN A 138 42.82 -4.78 2.99
N GLY A 139 41.82 -5.62 3.28
CA GLY A 139 41.84 -6.61 4.36
C GLY A 139 41.75 -6.03 5.78
N LYS A 140 41.40 -4.75 5.90
CA LYS A 140 41.19 -4.12 7.22
C LYS A 140 39.70 -3.77 7.37
N PRO A 141 39.07 -4.20 8.47
CA PRO A 141 37.69 -3.84 8.76
C PRO A 141 37.60 -2.34 9.06
N ILE A 142 36.68 -1.66 8.36
CA ILE A 142 36.46 -0.21 8.49
C ILE A 142 35.08 0.14 9.05
N ALA A 143 34.12 -0.73 8.87
CA ALA A 143 32.75 -0.52 9.34
C ALA A 143 32.04 -1.84 9.61
N SER A 144 30.97 -1.79 10.40
CA SER A 144 30.11 -2.90 10.71
C SER A 144 28.67 -2.55 10.30
N LEU A 145 28.03 -3.46 9.58
CA LEU A 145 26.64 -3.38 9.16
C LEU A 145 25.81 -4.33 10.01
N GLU A 146 24.82 -3.77 10.66
CA GLU A 146 23.89 -4.49 11.55
C GLU A 146 22.45 -4.28 11.05
N ARG A 147 21.46 -4.79 11.80
CA ARG A 147 20.04 -4.66 11.47
C ARG A 147 19.69 -3.25 11.02
N GLY A 148 19.06 -3.13 9.85
CA GLY A 148 18.67 -1.85 9.25
C GLY A 148 19.77 -1.20 8.40
N SER A 149 20.94 -1.82 8.25
CA SER A 149 21.98 -1.33 7.33
C SER A 149 21.80 -1.92 5.95
N PHE A 150 21.93 -1.09 4.91
CA PHE A 150 22.02 -1.57 3.54
C PHE A 150 23.41 -2.05 3.22
N ILE A 151 23.53 -3.03 2.32
CA ILE A 151 24.81 -3.59 1.87
C ILE A 151 25.05 -3.11 0.44
N ALA A 152 26.16 -2.39 0.21
CA ALA A 152 26.63 -1.90 -1.07
C ALA A 152 25.54 -1.13 -1.87
N GLU A 153 24.70 -0.37 -1.18
CA GLU A 153 23.59 0.37 -1.77
C GLU A 153 24.04 1.43 -2.79
N ILE A 154 25.23 2.02 -2.58
CA ILE A 154 25.80 2.99 -3.51
C ILE A 154 26.08 2.32 -4.85
N SER A 155 26.68 1.13 -4.86
CA SER A 155 26.94 0.35 -6.08
C SER A 155 25.64 -0.01 -6.78
N PHE A 156 24.61 -0.43 -6.04
CA PHE A 156 23.30 -0.72 -6.59
C PHE A 156 22.64 0.51 -7.24
N LEU A 157 22.68 1.67 -6.57
CA LEU A 157 22.00 2.88 -7.03
C LEU A 157 22.72 3.56 -8.20
N THR A 158 24.05 3.54 -8.21
CA THR A 158 24.86 4.23 -9.23
C THR A 158 25.26 3.33 -10.39
N GLY A 159 25.23 2.01 -10.20
CA GLY A 159 25.78 1.05 -11.14
C GLY A 159 27.32 1.04 -11.19
N GLU A 160 27.99 1.80 -10.30
CA GLU A 160 29.44 1.80 -10.15
C GLU A 160 29.91 0.59 -9.32
N PRO A 161 31.12 0.12 -9.55
CA PRO A 161 31.69 -0.97 -8.74
C PRO A 161 31.76 -0.63 -7.25
N ALA A 162 31.56 -1.64 -6.39
CA ALA A 162 31.74 -1.50 -4.95
C ALA A 162 33.20 -1.11 -4.61
N SER A 163 33.36 -0.20 -3.67
CA SER A 163 34.69 0.29 -3.23
C SER A 163 35.33 -0.55 -2.14
N ALA A 164 34.60 -1.51 -1.57
CA ALA A 164 35.02 -2.33 -0.45
C ALA A 164 34.45 -3.74 -0.55
N ASP A 165 35.11 -4.68 0.12
CA ASP A 165 34.57 -6.01 0.35
C ASP A 165 33.52 -5.95 1.48
N VAL A 166 32.44 -6.72 1.36
CA VAL A 166 31.47 -6.90 2.45
C VAL A 166 31.24 -8.37 2.68
N HIS A 167 31.48 -8.84 3.90
CA HIS A 167 31.30 -10.23 4.25
C HIS A 167 30.54 -10.43 5.56
N ALA A 168 29.85 -11.58 5.69
CA ALA A 168 29.15 -11.97 6.89
C ALA A 168 30.12 -12.44 7.97
N ARG A 169 29.87 -12.05 9.22
CA ARG A 169 30.51 -12.62 10.41
C ARG A 169 29.51 -13.50 11.14
N GLY A 170 29.62 -14.81 10.96
CA GLY A 170 28.61 -15.77 11.37
C GLY A 170 27.39 -15.73 10.46
N GLU A 171 26.25 -16.14 11.00
CA GLU A 171 24.99 -16.13 10.23
C GLU A 171 24.40 -14.71 10.13
N VAL A 172 24.14 -14.28 8.91
CA VAL A 172 23.47 -13.01 8.59
C VAL A 172 22.22 -13.30 7.80
N ILE A 173 21.07 -12.82 8.30
CA ILE A 173 19.78 -12.85 7.61
C ILE A 173 19.56 -11.48 6.98
N PHE A 174 19.19 -11.45 5.72
CA PHE A 174 18.95 -10.23 4.95
C PHE A 174 17.81 -10.38 3.99
N ILE A 175 17.21 -9.27 3.59
CA ILE A 175 16.23 -9.22 2.52
C ILE A 175 16.88 -8.66 1.26
N SER A 176 16.56 -9.25 0.12
CA SER A 176 17.12 -8.95 -1.19
C SER A 176 15.99 -8.57 -2.15
N TRP A 177 16.07 -7.38 -2.74
CA TRP A 177 15.21 -6.95 -3.84
C TRP A 177 16.01 -6.92 -5.13
N ASN A 178 15.46 -7.55 -6.17
CA ASN A 178 16.06 -7.55 -7.51
C ASN A 178 15.68 -6.27 -8.26
N SER A 179 16.56 -5.81 -9.14
CA SER A 179 16.34 -4.60 -9.97
C SER A 179 15.42 -4.85 -11.18
N ASP A 180 14.94 -6.08 -11.42
CA ASP A 180 14.10 -6.44 -12.56
C ASP A 180 12.62 -6.07 -12.36
#